data_9f4992e2f64aa50b92068dbf7ac02b65
#
_entry.id   9f4992e2f64aa50b92068dbf7ac02b65
#
_cell.length_a   1.000
_cell.length_b   1.000
_cell.length_c   1.000
_cell.angle_alpha   90.00
_cell.angle_beta   90.00
_cell.angle_gamma   90.00
#
_symmetry.space_group_name_H-M   'P 1'
#
loop_
_entity.id
_entity.type
_entity.pdbx_description
1 polymer ?
#
loop_
_entity_poly.entity_id
_entity_poly.type
_entity_poly.pdbx_seq_one_letter_code
_entity_poly.pdbx_strand_id
1 'polypeptide(L)'
;VTEFIFDGFINYNKRDVEVELAIKNKLRNHPVPDFLWEEYHQDQNINDRGIGIDVDFVKAAITIDEESKSKIQEELKELTGLENPNSVLQMIGWLREHGVTTNSLDKKAVKELLKVVDAKTTKVLKLRQQAAKSSVSKYQAMVNCVCLDGRARGMFQFYG
;
A
#
# COMPACT_ATOMS: atom_id res chain seq x y z
N VAL A 1 10.02 24.66 31.57
CA VAL A 1 8.95 24.16 30.63
C VAL A 1 9.19 22.69 30.34
N THR A 2 10.41 22.25 30.08
CA THR A 2 10.75 20.85 29.72
C THR A 2 10.53 19.87 30.89
N GLU A 3 10.83 20.26 32.12
CA GLU A 3 10.67 19.45 33.34
C GLU A 3 9.17 19.17 33.62
N PHE A 4 8.32 20.18 33.48
CA PHE A 4 6.86 20.04 33.67
C PHE A 4 6.20 19.08 32.65
N ILE A 5 6.68 19.09 31.40
CA ILE A 5 6.20 18.18 30.36
C ILE A 5 6.62 16.74 30.65
N PHE A 6 7.84 16.57 31.18
CA PHE A 6 8.37 15.26 31.52
C PHE A 6 7.64 14.63 32.72
N ASP A 7 7.35 15.41 33.76
CA ASP A 7 6.57 14.96 34.92
C ASP A 7 5.12 14.59 34.52
N GLY A 8 4.50 15.36 33.61
CA GLY A 8 3.21 15.02 33.05
C GLY A 8 3.21 13.68 32.31
N PHE A 9 4.25 13.44 31.52
CA PHE A 9 4.43 12.18 30.79
C PHE A 9 4.65 10.98 31.74
N ILE A 10 5.47 11.15 32.79
CA ILE A 10 5.66 10.11 33.80
C ILE A 10 4.37 9.77 34.52
N ASN A 11 3.59 10.78 34.92
CA ASN A 11 2.33 10.57 35.64
C ASN A 11 1.28 9.90 34.72
N TYR A 12 1.26 10.25 33.45
CA TYR A 12 0.42 9.57 32.44
C TYR A 12 0.77 8.08 32.35
N ASN A 13 2.04 7.74 32.16
CA ASN A 13 2.46 6.33 32.08
C ASN A 13 2.17 5.55 33.40
N LYS A 14 2.39 6.16 34.57
CA LYS A 14 2.02 5.54 35.86
C LYS A 14 0.52 5.22 35.91
N ARG A 15 -0.31 6.16 35.46
CA ARG A 15 -1.76 5.98 35.42
C ARG A 15 -2.20 4.86 34.48
N ASP A 16 -1.57 4.74 33.32
CA ASP A 16 -1.85 3.65 32.38
C ASP A 16 -1.57 2.29 33.01
N VAL A 17 -0.42 2.13 33.68
CA VAL A 17 -0.07 0.88 34.40
C VAL A 17 -1.06 0.59 35.53
N GLU A 18 -1.46 1.59 36.33
CA GLU A 18 -2.45 1.42 37.40
C GLU A 18 -3.80 0.94 36.84
N VAL A 19 -4.26 1.51 35.71
CA VAL A 19 -5.52 1.13 35.06
C VAL A 19 -5.43 -0.29 34.53
N GLU A 20 -4.31 -0.64 33.86
CA GLU A 20 -4.08 -2.00 33.35
C GLU A 20 -4.11 -3.04 34.46
N LEU A 21 -3.43 -2.78 35.59
CA LEU A 21 -3.45 -3.66 36.76
C LEU A 21 -4.84 -3.78 37.37
N ALA A 22 -5.62 -2.71 37.43
CA ALA A 22 -7.00 -2.73 37.90
C ALA A 22 -7.90 -3.58 37.01
N ILE A 23 -7.76 -3.48 35.70
CA ILE A 23 -8.46 -4.32 34.71
C ILE A 23 -8.08 -5.79 34.90
N LYS A 24 -6.76 -6.09 34.95
CA LYS A 24 -6.26 -7.46 35.19
C LYS A 24 -6.86 -8.06 36.44
N ASN A 25 -6.91 -7.30 37.56
CA ASN A 25 -7.50 -7.78 38.81
C ASN A 25 -9.00 -8.06 38.73
N LYS A 26 -9.75 -7.26 37.95
CA LYS A 26 -11.17 -7.50 37.68
C LYS A 26 -11.40 -8.76 36.86
N LEU A 27 -10.51 -9.00 35.88
CA LEU A 27 -10.62 -10.14 34.95
C LEU A 27 -10.00 -11.44 35.48
N ARG A 28 -9.37 -11.44 36.68
CA ARG A 28 -8.63 -12.60 37.23
C ARG A 28 -9.42 -13.91 37.29
N ASN A 29 -10.77 -13.81 37.42
CA ASN A 29 -11.65 -14.96 37.49
C ASN A 29 -12.09 -15.46 36.10
N HIS A 30 -11.64 -14.81 35.04
CA HIS A 30 -11.92 -15.14 33.63
C HIS A 30 -10.57 -15.31 32.90
N PRO A 31 -9.78 -16.36 33.22
CA PRO A 31 -8.50 -16.55 32.58
C PRO A 31 -8.69 -16.89 31.11
N VAL A 32 -7.72 -16.46 30.30
CA VAL A 32 -7.64 -16.91 28.90
C VAL A 32 -7.30 -18.41 28.90
N PRO A 33 -8.01 -19.25 28.14
CA PRO A 33 -7.70 -20.67 28.03
C PRO A 33 -6.28 -20.95 27.56
N ASP A 34 -5.65 -22.03 28.08
CA ASP A 34 -4.25 -22.34 27.82
C ASP A 34 -3.97 -22.52 26.32
N PHE A 35 -4.88 -23.14 25.57
CA PHE A 35 -4.70 -23.35 24.13
C PHE A 35 -4.60 -22.01 23.35
N LEU A 36 -5.30 -20.96 23.79
CA LEU A 36 -5.18 -19.63 23.18
C LEU A 36 -3.80 -19.00 23.45
N TRP A 37 -3.22 -19.27 24.63
CA TRP A 37 -1.86 -18.85 24.93
C TRP A 37 -0.83 -19.58 24.05
N GLU A 38 -1.01 -20.87 23.79
CA GLU A 38 -0.17 -21.63 22.88
C GLU A 38 -0.22 -21.06 21.46
N GLU A 39 -1.41 -20.79 20.94
CA GLU A 39 -1.61 -20.17 19.64
C GLU A 39 -1.01 -18.76 19.56
N TYR A 40 -1.22 -17.93 20.59
CA TYR A 40 -0.64 -16.61 20.69
C TYR A 40 0.90 -16.65 20.70
N HIS A 41 1.51 -17.53 21.49
CA HIS A 41 2.96 -17.67 21.51
C HIS A 41 3.50 -18.16 20.17
N GLN A 42 2.78 -19.03 19.48
CA GLN A 42 3.15 -19.47 18.14
C GLN A 42 3.12 -18.30 17.14
N ASP A 43 2.09 -17.47 17.20
CA ASP A 43 1.99 -16.25 16.38
C ASP A 43 3.16 -15.29 16.65
N GLN A 44 3.48 -15.04 17.94
CA GLN A 44 4.61 -14.22 18.31
C GLN A 44 5.94 -14.79 17.77
N ASN A 45 6.16 -16.10 17.87
CA ASN A 45 7.35 -16.76 17.34
C ASN A 45 7.47 -16.63 15.82
N ILE A 46 6.35 -16.68 15.10
CA ILE A 46 6.31 -16.48 13.64
C ILE A 46 6.66 -15.01 13.32
N ASN A 47 6.07 -14.06 14.04
CA ASN A 47 6.33 -12.63 13.87
C ASN A 47 7.78 -12.26 14.19
N ASP A 48 8.36 -12.81 15.26
CA ASP A 48 9.76 -12.57 15.68
C ASP A 48 10.75 -13.18 14.69
N ARG A 49 10.46 -14.37 14.18
CA ARG A 49 11.27 -15.00 13.13
C ARG A 49 11.19 -14.19 11.84
N GLY A 50 10.02 -13.65 11.53
CA GLY A 50 9.73 -12.88 10.33
C GLY A 50 9.73 -13.71 9.04
N ILE A 51 9.40 -13.03 7.94
CA ILE A 51 9.33 -13.59 6.59
C ILE A 51 10.57 -13.17 5.81
N GLY A 52 11.25 -14.13 5.16
CA GLY A 52 12.37 -13.81 4.26
C GLY A 52 11.92 -13.03 3.04
N ILE A 53 12.64 -11.97 2.71
CA ILE A 53 12.44 -11.15 1.53
C ILE A 53 13.66 -11.33 0.61
N ASP A 54 13.41 -11.73 -0.62
CA ASP A 54 14.44 -11.69 -1.66
C ASP A 54 14.63 -10.25 -2.12
N VAL A 55 15.56 -9.56 -1.46
CA VAL A 55 15.79 -8.12 -1.65
C VAL A 55 16.28 -7.81 -3.07
N ASP A 56 17.08 -8.70 -3.66
CA ASP A 56 17.62 -8.50 -5.00
C ASP A 56 16.52 -8.63 -6.06
N PHE A 57 15.66 -9.64 -5.92
CA PHE A 57 14.47 -9.77 -6.75
C PHE A 57 13.55 -8.56 -6.63
N VAL A 58 13.28 -8.10 -5.41
CA VAL A 58 12.41 -6.95 -5.14
C VAL A 58 12.97 -5.67 -5.79
N LYS A 59 14.27 -5.40 -5.65
CA LYS A 59 14.93 -4.25 -6.28
C LYS A 59 14.89 -4.33 -7.79
N ALA A 60 15.17 -5.51 -8.38
CA ALA A 60 15.08 -5.72 -9.81
C ALA A 60 13.65 -5.47 -10.33
N ALA A 61 12.64 -5.94 -9.62
CA ALA A 61 11.24 -5.70 -9.98
C ALA A 61 10.86 -4.21 -9.94
N ILE A 62 11.37 -3.44 -8.98
CA ILE A 62 11.18 -1.99 -8.89
C ILE A 62 11.81 -1.31 -10.11
N THR A 63 13.07 -1.62 -10.42
CA THR A 63 13.79 -1.03 -11.57
C THR A 63 13.06 -1.29 -12.89
N ILE A 64 12.61 -2.53 -13.14
CA ILE A 64 11.86 -2.89 -14.35
C ILE A 64 10.54 -2.11 -14.43
N ASP A 65 9.84 -1.94 -13.30
CA ASP A 65 8.59 -1.17 -13.27
C ASP A 65 8.82 0.30 -13.58
N GLU A 66 9.85 0.92 -13.00
CA GLU A 66 10.23 2.32 -13.25
C GLU A 66 10.58 2.54 -14.72
N GLU A 67 11.42 1.69 -15.31
CA GLU A 67 11.77 1.76 -16.74
C GLU A 67 10.54 1.58 -17.63
N SER A 68 9.66 0.61 -17.30
CA SER A 68 8.44 0.37 -18.05
C SER A 68 7.47 1.56 -17.98
N LYS A 69 7.30 2.13 -16.80
CA LYS A 69 6.46 3.32 -16.59
C LYS A 69 6.99 4.54 -17.32
N SER A 70 8.32 4.74 -17.31
CA SER A 70 8.95 5.83 -18.07
C SER A 70 8.66 5.73 -19.57
N LYS A 71 8.89 4.55 -20.16
CA LYS A 71 8.60 4.30 -21.58
C LYS A 71 7.12 4.50 -21.93
N ILE A 72 6.21 3.99 -21.07
CA ILE A 72 4.76 4.18 -21.27
C ILE A 72 4.40 5.67 -21.19
N GLN A 73 4.99 6.40 -20.27
CA GLN A 73 4.74 7.83 -20.07
C GLN A 73 5.22 8.65 -21.29
N GLU A 74 6.39 8.34 -21.83
CA GLU A 74 6.91 8.96 -23.05
C GLU A 74 6.00 8.68 -24.24
N GLU A 75 5.62 7.41 -24.48
CA GLU A 75 4.71 7.03 -25.54
C GLU A 75 3.33 7.69 -25.42
N LEU A 76 2.82 7.80 -24.19
CA LEU A 76 1.56 8.51 -23.93
C LEU A 76 1.66 10.00 -24.26
N LYS A 77 2.78 10.66 -23.92
CA LYS A 77 3.02 12.07 -24.25
C LYS A 77 3.10 12.26 -25.77
N GLU A 78 3.80 11.40 -26.48
CA GLU A 78 3.90 11.44 -27.94
C GLU A 78 2.54 11.25 -28.62
N LEU A 79 1.74 10.30 -28.15
CA LEU A 79 0.43 10.00 -28.76
C LEU A 79 -0.62 11.07 -28.48
N THR A 80 -0.56 11.70 -27.31
CA THR A 80 -1.61 12.63 -26.84
C THR A 80 -1.23 14.10 -26.93
N GLY A 81 0.07 14.42 -26.92
CA GLY A 81 0.56 15.80 -26.79
C GLY A 81 0.32 16.41 -25.39
N LEU A 82 -0.14 15.64 -24.42
CA LEU A 82 -0.44 16.12 -23.09
C LEU A 82 0.82 16.25 -22.25
N GLU A 83 0.92 17.29 -21.44
CA GLU A 83 1.98 17.47 -20.47
C GLU A 83 1.96 16.35 -19.41
N ASN A 84 0.78 16.04 -18.90
CA ASN A 84 0.56 14.96 -17.93
C ASN A 84 -0.57 14.02 -18.36
N PRO A 85 -0.29 12.96 -19.15
CA PRO A 85 -1.29 11.99 -19.57
C PRO A 85 -1.94 11.20 -18.42
N ASN A 86 -1.36 11.21 -17.22
CA ASN A 86 -1.94 10.58 -16.04
C ASN A 86 -3.02 11.44 -15.39
N SER A 87 -3.05 12.75 -15.67
CA SER A 87 -4.11 13.64 -15.20
C SER A 87 -5.45 13.23 -15.80
N VAL A 88 -6.43 12.93 -14.93
CA VAL A 88 -7.80 12.59 -15.37
C VAL A 88 -8.41 13.75 -16.15
N LEU A 89 -8.19 14.97 -15.69
CA LEU A 89 -8.76 16.18 -16.31
C LEU A 89 -8.22 16.38 -17.74
N GLN A 90 -6.88 16.32 -17.91
CA GLN A 90 -6.24 16.48 -19.22
C GLN A 90 -6.66 15.36 -20.18
N MET A 91 -6.71 14.12 -19.70
CA MET A 91 -7.11 12.98 -20.51
C MET A 91 -8.59 13.04 -20.94
N ILE A 92 -9.49 13.48 -20.07
CA ILE A 92 -10.90 13.71 -20.44
C ILE A 92 -11.02 14.81 -21.50
N GLY A 93 -10.24 15.90 -21.37
CA GLY A 93 -10.16 16.95 -22.37
C GLY A 93 -9.72 16.42 -23.73
N TRP A 94 -8.61 15.68 -23.76
CA TRP A 94 -8.09 15.03 -24.95
C TRP A 94 -9.09 14.07 -25.60
N LEU A 95 -9.76 13.23 -24.80
CA LEU A 95 -10.80 12.33 -25.31
C LEU A 95 -11.97 13.08 -25.95
N ARG A 96 -12.40 14.20 -25.37
CA ARG A 96 -13.46 15.05 -25.90
C ARG A 96 -13.10 15.65 -27.26
N GLU A 97 -11.84 16.11 -27.41
CA GLU A 97 -11.31 16.61 -28.69
C GLU A 97 -11.29 15.50 -29.78
N HIS A 98 -11.19 14.23 -29.37
CA HIS A 98 -11.26 13.07 -30.25
C HIS A 98 -12.65 12.45 -30.35
N GLY A 99 -13.72 13.20 -30.01
CA GLY A 99 -15.10 12.78 -30.17
C GLY A 99 -15.62 11.82 -29.11
N VAL A 100 -14.88 11.60 -28.01
CA VAL A 100 -15.25 10.68 -26.94
C VAL A 100 -15.71 11.46 -25.72
N THR A 101 -16.99 11.37 -25.37
CA THR A 101 -17.55 12.03 -24.20
C THR A 101 -17.57 11.09 -23.00
N THR A 102 -16.86 11.45 -21.94
CA THR A 102 -16.87 10.72 -20.66
C THR A 102 -16.63 11.69 -19.51
N ASN A 103 -17.15 11.36 -18.33
CA ASN A 103 -16.91 12.10 -17.09
C ASN A 103 -16.05 11.31 -16.10
N SER A 104 -15.70 10.06 -16.43
CA SER A 104 -14.88 9.20 -15.59
C SER A 104 -13.94 8.35 -16.42
N LEU A 105 -12.79 8.02 -15.82
CA LEU A 105 -11.78 7.08 -16.33
C LEU A 105 -11.57 5.91 -15.36
N ASP A 106 -12.60 5.57 -14.60
CA ASP A 106 -12.58 4.37 -13.77
C ASP A 106 -12.57 3.09 -14.63
N LYS A 107 -12.31 1.95 -13.97
CA LYS A 107 -12.18 0.66 -14.68
C LYS A 107 -13.41 0.28 -15.48
N LYS A 108 -14.62 0.65 -15.00
CA LYS A 108 -15.90 0.35 -15.69
C LYS A 108 -16.07 1.24 -16.90
N ALA A 109 -15.90 2.56 -16.73
CA ALA A 109 -16.00 3.53 -17.82
C ALA A 109 -15.02 3.21 -18.94
N VAL A 110 -13.74 2.96 -18.62
CA VAL A 110 -12.74 2.62 -19.65
C VAL A 110 -13.08 1.32 -20.37
N LYS A 111 -13.63 0.30 -19.67
CA LYS A 111 -14.07 -0.95 -20.31
C LYS A 111 -15.16 -0.73 -21.36
N GLU A 112 -16.11 0.17 -21.09
CA GLU A 112 -17.17 0.50 -22.07
C GLU A 112 -16.60 1.36 -23.21
N LEU A 113 -15.76 2.34 -22.93
CA LEU A 113 -15.12 3.15 -23.96
C LEU A 113 -14.31 2.32 -24.96
N LEU A 114 -13.57 1.32 -24.48
CA LEU A 114 -12.77 0.43 -25.34
C LEU A 114 -13.57 -0.36 -26.39
N LYS A 115 -14.92 -0.42 -26.26
CA LYS A 115 -15.80 -1.09 -27.23
C LYS A 115 -16.15 -0.21 -28.42
N VAL A 116 -16.06 1.12 -28.27
CA VAL A 116 -16.63 2.08 -29.22
C VAL A 116 -15.62 3.09 -29.77
N VAL A 117 -14.41 3.15 -29.21
CA VAL A 117 -13.39 4.11 -29.63
C VAL A 117 -12.51 3.57 -30.75
N ASP A 118 -11.84 4.46 -31.47
CA ASP A 118 -10.89 4.14 -32.53
C ASP A 118 -9.60 3.47 -32.02
N ALA A 119 -8.78 3.00 -32.95
CA ALA A 119 -7.55 2.27 -32.60
C ALA A 119 -6.52 3.13 -31.83
N LYS A 120 -6.40 4.44 -32.16
CA LYS A 120 -5.49 5.36 -31.48
C LYS A 120 -5.92 5.57 -30.02
N THR A 121 -7.18 5.88 -29.82
CA THR A 121 -7.78 6.08 -28.49
C THR A 121 -7.72 4.79 -27.66
N THR A 122 -7.98 3.63 -28.29
CA THR A 122 -7.81 2.32 -27.66
C THR A 122 -6.39 2.13 -27.13
N LYS A 123 -5.37 2.45 -27.93
CA LYS A 123 -3.96 2.34 -27.54
C LYS A 123 -3.65 3.23 -26.36
N VAL A 124 -4.06 4.49 -26.37
CA VAL A 124 -3.86 5.46 -25.30
C VAL A 124 -4.50 4.99 -23.99
N LEU A 125 -5.76 4.54 -24.03
CA LEU A 125 -6.47 4.04 -22.84
C LEU A 125 -5.81 2.79 -22.26
N LYS A 126 -5.34 1.86 -23.10
CA LYS A 126 -4.62 0.65 -22.64
C LYS A 126 -3.27 0.99 -22.01
N LEU A 127 -2.48 1.87 -22.63
CA LEU A 127 -1.20 2.33 -22.06
C LEU A 127 -1.42 3.00 -20.70
N ARG A 128 -2.44 3.87 -20.59
CA ARG A 128 -2.78 4.50 -19.33
C ARG A 128 -3.20 3.49 -18.25
N GLN A 129 -3.96 2.45 -18.61
CA GLN A 129 -4.28 1.36 -17.68
C GLN A 129 -3.05 0.58 -17.23
N GLN A 130 -2.06 0.39 -18.09
CA GLN A 130 -0.80 -0.26 -17.75
C GLN A 130 0.03 0.60 -16.80
N ALA A 131 0.14 1.90 -17.05
CA ALA A 131 0.83 2.85 -16.17
C ALA A 131 0.20 2.94 -14.78
N ALA A 132 -1.12 2.80 -14.68
CA ALA A 132 -1.88 2.87 -13.42
C ALA A 132 -1.79 1.60 -12.56
N LYS A 133 -1.12 0.53 -13.01
CA LYS A 133 -0.94 -0.68 -12.20
C LYS A 133 -0.07 -0.38 -10.97
N SER A 134 -0.63 -0.60 -9.79
CA SER A 134 0.01 -0.30 -8.50
C SER A 134 0.56 -1.52 -7.76
N SER A 135 0.50 -2.72 -8.37
CA SER A 135 0.96 -3.95 -7.73
C SER A 135 2.44 -3.91 -7.32
N VAL A 136 3.26 -3.20 -8.08
CA VAL A 136 4.71 -3.05 -7.80
C VAL A 136 4.99 -2.11 -6.63
N SER A 137 4.06 -1.22 -6.25
CA SER A 137 4.23 -0.37 -5.06
C SER A 137 4.41 -1.17 -3.77
N LYS A 138 3.94 -2.42 -3.72
CA LYS A 138 4.15 -3.34 -2.60
C LYS A 138 5.62 -3.74 -2.44
N TYR A 139 6.37 -3.81 -3.52
CA TYR A 139 7.81 -4.10 -3.47
C TYR A 139 8.59 -2.98 -2.76
N GLN A 140 8.21 -1.73 -2.97
CA GLN A 140 8.81 -0.61 -2.22
C GLN A 140 8.51 -0.73 -0.72
N ALA A 141 7.30 -1.13 -0.34
CA ALA A 141 6.96 -1.40 1.06
C ALA A 141 7.81 -2.55 1.64
N MET A 142 8.08 -3.60 0.85
CA MET A 142 8.96 -4.70 1.27
C MET A 142 10.39 -4.22 1.54
N VAL A 143 10.95 -3.36 0.68
CA VAL A 143 12.28 -2.75 0.90
C VAL A 143 12.30 -1.91 2.17
N ASN A 144 11.23 -1.17 2.44
CA ASN A 144 11.16 -0.28 3.59
C ASN A 144 11.00 -1.02 4.94
N CYS A 145 10.43 -2.24 4.94
CA CYS A 145 10.19 -3.01 6.16
C CYS A 145 11.19 -4.14 6.39
N VAL A 146 12.07 -4.43 5.43
CA VAL A 146 13.07 -5.49 5.59
C VAL A 146 14.16 -5.08 6.59
N CYS A 147 14.47 -5.98 7.53
CA CYS A 147 15.55 -5.81 8.48
C CYS A 147 16.92 -6.17 7.86
N LEU A 148 18.01 -5.90 8.57
CA LEU A 148 19.39 -6.16 8.11
C LEU A 148 19.66 -7.63 7.75
N ASP A 149 18.91 -8.56 8.34
CA ASP A 149 19.01 -9.99 8.09
C ASP A 149 18.14 -10.49 6.92
N GLY A 150 17.55 -9.56 6.15
CA GLY A 150 16.72 -9.89 4.99
C GLY A 150 15.30 -10.35 5.34
N ARG A 151 14.83 -10.12 6.57
CA ARG A 151 13.50 -10.55 7.02
C ARG A 151 12.61 -9.37 7.40
N ALA A 152 11.33 -9.46 7.09
CA ALA A 152 10.29 -8.56 7.56
C ALA A 152 9.57 -9.17 8.78
N ARG A 153 9.42 -8.41 9.85
CA ARG A 153 8.86 -8.84 11.13
C ARG A 153 7.58 -8.11 11.48
N GLY A 154 6.78 -8.70 12.40
CA GLY A 154 5.53 -8.10 12.83
C GLY A 154 4.46 -8.00 11.74
N MET A 155 4.47 -8.92 10.78
CA MET A 155 3.59 -8.89 9.61
C MET A 155 2.21 -9.50 9.87
N PHE A 156 2.05 -10.21 10.96
CA PHE A 156 0.81 -10.90 11.32
C PHE A 156 0.22 -10.32 12.59
N GLN A 157 -1.11 -10.29 12.64
CA GLN A 157 -1.88 -9.95 13.82
C GLN A 157 -2.60 -11.19 14.30
N PHE A 158 -2.39 -11.55 15.58
CA PHE A 158 -3.13 -12.62 16.21
C PHE A 158 -4.62 -12.28 16.26
N TYR A 159 -5.42 -13.23 15.82
CA TYR A 159 -6.87 -13.18 15.90
C TYR A 159 -7.33 -14.42 16.68
N GLY A 160 -7.62 -14.23 17.98
CA GLY A 160 -8.14 -15.26 18.85
C GLY A 160 -9.66 -15.28 18.91
#